data_dc39214234a99fe24b0b945d91029882
#
_entry.id   dc39214234a99fe24b0b945d91029882
#
_cell.length_a   1.000
_cell.length_b   1.000
_cell.length_c   1.000
_cell.angle_alpha   90.00
_cell.angle_beta   90.00
_cell.angle_gamma   90.00
#
_symmetry.space_group_name_H-M   'P 1'
#
loop_
_entity.id
_entity.type
_entity.pdbx_description
1 polymer ?
#
loop_
_entity_poly.entity_id
_entity_poly.type
_entity_poly.pdbx_seq_one_letter_code
_entity_poly.pdbx_strand_id
1 'polypeptide(L)'
;FAARWLPAGAAWLLTLATALFGASLARSFAQAVHYEVWHTATQIGSRGGWINRFECRVRSAQISYADVRVSPAARVLKRWPVFVTAGCCTPELPLFVYRSGGEALFRELLPEFQMPPDVRADTTQRSLIFFVPVGIPFALCALLSLVSVTVLPAMTVTLLVPTVFFFVLLCGAVMGYTREGIWLREGKVTLRRQEGVYLHCICVFHPDLCLMGFQSPWAANVRRTNLTLIFPGQVRLKVRSIPLAEANAVVRFLEQESH
;
A
#
# COMPACT_ATOMS: atom_id res chain seq x y z
N PHE A 1 20.00 -17.44 22.84
CA PHE A 1 20.75 -18.50 22.11
C PHE A 1 21.41 -17.96 20.82
N ALA A 2 20.74 -17.12 20.04
CA ALA A 2 21.28 -16.58 18.78
C ALA A 2 22.45 -15.59 18.97
N ALA A 3 22.52 -14.89 20.11
CA ALA A 3 23.55 -13.85 20.35
C ALA A 3 24.99 -14.38 20.43
N ARG A 4 25.18 -15.67 20.61
CA ARG A 4 26.52 -16.30 20.76
C ARG A 4 27.23 -16.55 19.42
N TRP A 5 26.51 -16.47 18.31
CA TRP A 5 26.99 -16.77 16.95
C TRP A 5 27.13 -15.53 16.05
N LEU A 6 26.65 -14.39 16.53
CA LEU A 6 26.72 -13.14 15.78
C LEU A 6 27.95 -12.32 16.19
N PRO A 7 28.70 -11.74 15.25
CA PRO A 7 29.70 -10.75 15.58
C PRO A 7 29.04 -9.62 16.39
N ALA A 8 29.74 -9.10 17.40
CA ALA A 8 29.21 -8.16 18.38
C ALA A 8 28.43 -6.99 17.74
N GLY A 9 28.92 -6.45 16.62
CA GLY A 9 28.23 -5.38 15.88
C GLY A 9 26.88 -5.79 15.30
N ALA A 10 26.74 -7.01 14.79
CA ALA A 10 25.48 -7.49 14.23
C ALA A 10 24.45 -7.80 15.34
N ALA A 11 24.89 -8.23 16.51
CA ALA A 11 24.04 -8.43 17.67
C ALA A 11 23.43 -7.11 18.15
N TRP A 12 24.20 -6.04 18.21
CA TRP A 12 23.71 -4.70 18.56
C TRP A 12 22.70 -4.15 17.55
N LEU A 13 22.94 -4.31 16.25
CA LEU A 13 22.01 -3.88 15.20
C LEU A 13 20.70 -4.66 15.27
N LEU A 14 20.75 -5.96 15.51
CA LEU A 14 19.54 -6.78 15.68
C LEU A 14 18.75 -6.37 16.91
N THR A 15 19.42 -6.13 18.03
CA THR A 15 18.79 -5.67 19.27
C THR A 15 18.14 -4.31 19.08
N LEU A 16 18.82 -3.36 18.43
CA LEU A 16 18.27 -2.04 18.12
C LEU A 16 17.06 -2.14 17.18
N ALA A 17 17.15 -2.93 16.12
CA ALA A 17 16.04 -3.14 15.19
C ALA A 17 14.83 -3.76 15.89
N THR A 18 15.06 -4.75 16.77
CA THR A 18 13.99 -5.38 17.55
C THR A 18 13.36 -4.40 18.54
N ALA A 19 14.16 -3.58 19.19
CA ALA A 19 13.68 -2.54 20.12
C ALA A 19 12.84 -1.47 19.38
N LEU A 20 13.30 -0.98 18.23
CA LEU A 20 12.56 -0.02 17.41
C LEU A 20 11.24 -0.61 16.90
N PHE A 21 11.26 -1.87 16.47
CA PHE A 21 10.05 -2.57 16.03
C PHE A 21 9.08 -2.77 17.19
N GLY A 22 9.57 -3.19 18.36
CA GLY A 22 8.77 -3.33 19.58
C GLY A 22 8.15 -2.00 20.04
N ALA A 23 8.92 -0.91 20.00
CA ALA A 23 8.43 0.43 20.33
C ALA A 23 7.35 0.89 19.33
N SER A 24 7.53 0.62 18.05
CA SER A 24 6.53 0.93 17.00
C SER A 24 5.23 0.17 17.22
N LEU A 25 5.31 -1.12 17.56
CA LEU A 25 4.14 -1.93 17.90
C LEU A 25 3.44 -1.42 19.16
N ALA A 26 4.19 -1.14 20.22
CA ALA A 26 3.65 -0.61 21.48
C ALA A 26 2.92 0.72 21.26
N ARG A 27 3.51 1.62 20.45
CA ARG A 27 2.86 2.88 20.06
C ARG A 27 1.54 2.62 19.33
N SER A 28 1.52 1.70 18.37
CA SER A 28 0.31 1.35 17.60
C SER A 28 -0.78 0.77 18.51
N PHE A 29 -0.41 -0.09 19.46
CA PHE A 29 -1.35 -0.60 20.45
C PHE A 29 -1.90 0.51 21.36
N ALA A 30 -1.04 1.39 21.89
CA ALA A 30 -1.46 2.49 22.73
C ALA A 30 -2.42 3.46 22.03
N GLN A 31 -2.28 3.62 20.71
CA GLN A 31 -3.18 4.43 19.89
C GLN A 31 -4.53 3.74 19.61
N ALA A 32 -4.56 2.41 19.58
CA ALA A 32 -5.78 1.64 19.34
C ALA A 32 -6.67 1.46 20.56
N VAL A 33 -6.21 1.83 21.76
CA VAL A 33 -6.99 1.72 22.99
C VAL A 33 -8.06 2.81 23.04
N HIS A 34 -9.28 2.44 23.46
CA HIS A 34 -10.45 3.31 23.49
C HIS A 34 -10.76 3.97 22.15
N TYR A 35 -10.62 3.21 21.06
CA TYR A 35 -10.89 3.70 19.73
C TYR A 35 -12.39 3.73 19.46
N GLU A 36 -12.92 4.93 19.24
CA GLU A 36 -14.31 5.19 18.94
C GLU A 36 -14.42 5.87 17.56
N VAL A 37 -15.44 5.50 16.80
CA VAL A 37 -15.78 6.09 15.51
C VAL A 37 -17.20 6.60 15.58
N TRP A 38 -17.43 7.80 15.09
CA TRP A 38 -18.76 8.38 14.96
C TRP A 38 -18.97 8.96 13.56
N HIS A 39 -20.22 8.96 13.17
CA HIS A 39 -20.67 9.53 11.91
C HIS A 39 -21.80 10.51 12.16
N THR A 40 -21.72 11.65 11.51
CA THR A 40 -22.76 12.68 11.45
C THR A 40 -23.08 12.91 9.97
N ALA A 41 -24.23 13.49 9.66
CA ALA A 41 -24.65 13.72 8.27
C ALA A 41 -23.57 14.39 7.37
N THR A 42 -22.66 15.17 7.94
CA THR A 42 -21.63 15.92 7.18
C THR A 42 -20.20 15.59 7.56
N GLN A 43 -19.98 14.83 8.62
CA GLN A 43 -18.64 14.59 9.17
C GLN A 43 -18.51 13.15 9.66
N ILE A 44 -17.34 12.60 9.48
CA ILE A 44 -16.90 11.34 10.07
C ILE A 44 -15.73 11.66 10.99
N GLY A 45 -15.75 11.09 12.19
CA GLY A 45 -14.68 11.29 13.14
C GLY A 45 -14.24 10.01 13.82
N SER A 46 -13.03 10.03 14.30
CA SER A 46 -12.49 8.98 15.17
C SER A 46 -11.70 9.60 16.31
N ARG A 47 -11.76 8.98 17.45
CA ARG A 47 -10.93 9.32 18.60
C ARG A 47 -10.40 8.06 19.25
N GLY A 48 -9.25 8.17 19.88
CA GLY A 48 -8.63 7.06 20.59
C GLY A 48 -7.34 7.45 21.26
N GLY A 49 -6.68 6.50 21.87
CA GLY A 49 -5.39 6.63 22.52
C GLY A 49 -5.45 6.52 24.03
N TRP A 50 -4.49 5.81 24.59
CA TRP A 50 -4.35 5.61 26.02
C TRP A 50 -3.56 6.75 26.68
N ILE A 51 -2.35 7.02 26.18
CA ILE A 51 -1.46 8.05 26.72
C ILE A 51 -1.69 9.37 25.98
N ASN A 52 -1.59 9.32 24.65
CA ASN A 52 -1.85 10.45 23.77
C ASN A 52 -3.23 10.28 23.14
N ARG A 53 -4.17 11.07 23.59
CA ARG A 53 -5.50 11.12 22.97
C ARG A 53 -5.40 11.86 21.65
N PHE A 54 -5.95 11.27 20.61
CA PHE A 54 -6.10 11.90 19.31
C PHE A 54 -7.58 11.96 18.95
N GLU A 55 -7.93 12.96 18.18
CA GLU A 55 -9.23 13.10 17.56
C GLU A 55 -9.03 13.55 16.11
N CYS A 56 -9.63 12.84 15.20
CA CYS A 56 -9.64 13.18 13.79
C CYS A 56 -11.08 13.42 13.35
N ARG A 57 -11.35 14.57 12.75
CA ARG A 57 -12.67 14.89 12.16
C ARG A 57 -12.46 15.26 10.70
N VAL A 58 -13.21 14.62 9.84
CA VAL A 58 -13.16 14.82 8.39
C VAL A 58 -14.55 15.11 7.88
N ARG A 59 -14.70 16.14 7.06
CA ARG A 59 -15.96 16.41 6.36
C ARG A 59 -16.08 15.45 5.18
N SER A 60 -17.21 14.76 5.05
CA SER A 60 -17.42 13.77 3.98
C SER A 60 -17.18 14.36 2.60
N ALA A 61 -17.65 15.60 2.33
CA ALA A 61 -17.45 16.29 1.07
C ALA A 61 -16.00 16.69 0.74
N GLN A 62 -15.07 16.62 1.70
CA GLN A 62 -13.66 16.96 1.50
C GLN A 62 -12.78 15.73 1.27
N ILE A 63 -13.34 14.54 1.34
CA ILE A 63 -12.59 13.30 1.16
C ILE A 63 -12.24 13.14 -0.31
N SER A 64 -10.96 13.18 -0.64
CA SER A 64 -10.46 12.97 -1.99
C SER A 64 -10.40 11.48 -2.34
N TYR A 65 -9.92 10.66 -1.43
CA TYR A 65 -9.92 9.19 -1.57
C TYR A 65 -9.86 8.49 -0.22
N ALA A 66 -10.34 7.26 -0.20
CA ALA A 66 -10.21 6.32 0.91
C ALA A 66 -9.23 5.20 0.54
N ASP A 67 -8.30 4.89 1.45
CA ASP A 67 -7.25 3.87 1.27
C ASP A 67 -7.41 2.78 2.32
N VAL A 68 -7.80 1.59 1.89
CA VAL A 68 -7.85 0.40 2.74
C VAL A 68 -6.51 -0.32 2.65
N ARG A 69 -5.74 -0.28 3.73
CA ARG A 69 -4.40 -0.85 3.78
C ARG A 69 -4.42 -2.28 4.29
N VAL A 70 -4.08 -3.19 3.42
CA VAL A 70 -4.07 -4.63 3.73
C VAL A 70 -2.63 -5.09 3.96
N SER A 71 -2.18 -5.02 5.23
CA SER A 71 -0.89 -5.57 5.65
C SER A 71 -0.98 -7.09 5.87
N PRO A 72 0.15 -7.81 5.95
CA PRO A 72 0.17 -9.21 6.37
C PRO A 72 -0.48 -9.42 7.74
N ALA A 73 -0.20 -8.55 8.70
CA ALA A 73 -0.82 -8.58 10.02
C ALA A 73 -2.34 -8.34 9.95
N ALA A 74 -2.79 -7.38 9.14
CA ALA A 74 -4.20 -7.12 8.91
C ALA A 74 -4.94 -8.35 8.34
N ARG A 75 -4.28 -9.12 7.47
CA ARG A 75 -4.82 -10.38 6.92
C ARG A 75 -4.97 -11.46 7.98
N VAL A 76 -3.95 -11.64 8.83
CA VAL A 76 -3.98 -12.63 9.92
C VAL A 76 -5.06 -12.26 10.95
N LEU A 77 -5.13 -10.99 11.34
CA LEU A 77 -6.11 -10.48 12.29
C LEU A 77 -7.50 -10.29 11.69
N LYS A 78 -7.65 -10.39 10.36
CA LYS A 78 -8.89 -10.11 9.62
C LYS A 78 -9.45 -8.72 9.94
N ARG A 79 -8.58 -7.72 10.09
CA ARG A 79 -8.91 -6.33 10.41
C ARG A 79 -8.33 -5.40 9.36
N TRP A 80 -9.19 -4.62 8.73
CA TRP A 80 -8.86 -3.74 7.61
C TRP A 80 -8.89 -2.28 8.05
N PRO A 81 -7.74 -1.63 8.24
CA PRO A 81 -7.69 -0.21 8.55
C PRO A 81 -7.99 0.62 7.31
N VAL A 82 -8.83 1.63 7.48
CA VAL A 82 -9.23 2.60 6.44
C VAL A 82 -8.63 3.95 6.78
N PHE A 83 -7.85 4.46 5.86
CA PHE A 83 -7.26 5.79 5.90
C PHE A 83 -8.01 6.67 4.91
N VAL A 84 -8.24 7.90 5.28
CA VAL A 84 -8.97 8.85 4.43
C VAL A 84 -8.12 10.07 4.22
N THR A 85 -7.95 10.48 2.98
CA THR A 85 -7.25 11.72 2.65
C THR A 85 -8.27 12.77 2.30
N ALA A 86 -8.21 13.89 3.01
CA ALA A 86 -9.08 15.04 2.80
C ALA A 86 -8.24 16.27 2.45
N GLY A 87 -8.46 16.82 1.27
CA GLY A 87 -7.65 17.93 0.75
C GLY A 87 -6.16 17.61 0.74
N CYS A 88 -5.35 18.40 1.44
CA CYS A 88 -3.89 18.22 1.53
C CYS A 88 -3.45 17.35 2.71
N CYS A 89 -4.38 16.89 3.55
CA CYS A 89 -4.06 16.17 4.78
C CYS A 89 -4.25 14.66 4.61
N THR A 90 -3.16 13.93 4.81
CA THR A 90 -3.22 12.46 4.95
C THR A 90 -3.02 12.12 6.42
N PRO A 91 -4.05 11.64 7.13
CA PRO A 91 -3.91 11.31 8.55
C PRO A 91 -2.94 10.14 8.73
N GLU A 92 -2.13 10.21 9.78
CA GLU A 92 -1.21 9.13 10.16
C GLU A 92 -1.94 7.91 10.70
N LEU A 93 -3.14 8.10 11.22
CA LEU A 93 -3.95 7.07 11.86
C LEU A 93 -5.14 6.67 10.98
N PRO A 94 -5.58 5.42 11.03
CA PRO A 94 -6.77 5.00 10.33
C PRO A 94 -8.01 5.72 10.86
N LEU A 95 -8.92 6.12 9.97
CA LEU A 95 -10.20 6.72 10.36
C LEU A 95 -11.09 5.69 11.06
N PHE A 96 -11.07 4.45 10.60
CA PHE A 96 -11.73 3.32 11.25
C PHE A 96 -11.12 1.99 10.81
N VAL A 97 -11.48 0.93 11.51
CA VAL A 97 -11.04 -0.44 11.21
C VAL A 97 -12.28 -1.34 11.15
N TYR A 98 -12.47 -2.03 10.04
CA TYR A 98 -13.57 -2.99 9.92
C TYR A 98 -13.06 -4.43 9.82
N ARG A 99 -13.93 -5.39 10.11
CA ARG A 99 -13.62 -6.82 10.02
C ARG A 99 -13.72 -7.29 8.57
N SER A 100 -12.85 -8.19 8.16
CA SER A 100 -12.97 -8.87 6.87
C SER A 100 -14.35 -9.52 6.74
N GLY A 101 -15.08 -9.23 5.67
CA GLY A 101 -16.48 -9.61 5.48
C GLY A 101 -17.49 -8.65 6.11
N GLY A 102 -17.04 -7.65 6.87
CA GLY A 102 -17.89 -6.60 7.46
C GLY A 102 -17.92 -5.32 6.61
N GLU A 103 -18.03 -5.45 5.29
CA GLU A 103 -18.07 -4.29 4.37
C GLU A 103 -19.32 -3.40 4.58
N ALA A 104 -20.31 -3.87 5.32
CA ALA A 104 -21.48 -3.08 5.69
C ALA A 104 -21.07 -1.78 6.42
N LEU A 105 -20.15 -1.87 7.38
CA LEU A 105 -19.64 -0.69 8.10
C LEU A 105 -18.91 0.29 7.15
N PHE A 106 -18.16 -0.22 6.19
CA PHE A 106 -17.51 0.62 5.20
C PHE A 106 -18.53 1.37 4.34
N ARG A 107 -19.58 0.68 3.89
CA ARG A 107 -20.67 1.29 3.10
C ARG A 107 -21.53 2.26 3.91
N GLU A 108 -21.70 1.99 5.20
CA GLU A 108 -22.44 2.88 6.11
C GLU A 108 -21.68 4.19 6.35
N LEU A 109 -20.37 4.10 6.62
CA LEU A 109 -19.54 5.28 6.90
C LEU A 109 -19.13 6.05 5.64
N LEU A 110 -18.92 5.34 4.53
CA LEU A 110 -18.43 5.89 3.26
C LEU A 110 -19.32 5.41 2.09
N PRO A 111 -20.61 5.80 2.03
CA PRO A 111 -21.57 5.29 1.03
C PRO A 111 -21.18 5.69 -0.40
N GLU A 112 -20.45 6.78 -0.56
CA GLU A 112 -20.03 7.31 -1.85
C GLU A 112 -18.80 6.57 -2.43
N PHE A 113 -18.15 5.73 -1.62
CA PHE A 113 -16.97 4.99 -2.01
C PHE A 113 -17.29 3.54 -2.32
N GLN A 114 -16.63 3.01 -3.32
CA GLN A 114 -16.76 1.61 -3.72
C GLN A 114 -15.41 0.91 -3.63
N MET A 115 -15.40 -0.27 -3.06
CA MET A 115 -14.19 -1.08 -2.99
C MET A 115 -13.82 -1.64 -4.38
N PRO A 116 -12.52 -1.70 -4.71
CA PRO A 116 -12.09 -2.34 -5.93
C PRO A 116 -12.53 -3.81 -5.96
N PRO A 117 -12.94 -4.32 -7.12
CA PRO A 117 -13.45 -5.68 -7.24
C PRO A 117 -12.38 -6.70 -6.82
N ASP A 118 -12.79 -7.82 -6.22
CA ASP A 118 -11.85 -8.89 -5.84
C ASP A 118 -11.50 -9.78 -7.04
N VAL A 119 -11.06 -9.15 -8.11
CA VAL A 119 -10.64 -9.78 -9.37
C VAL A 119 -9.13 -9.63 -9.50
N ARG A 120 -8.48 -10.62 -10.09
CA ARG A 120 -7.08 -10.49 -10.46
C ARG A 120 -6.96 -9.47 -11.60
N ALA A 121 -5.95 -8.63 -11.50
CA ALA A 121 -5.63 -7.70 -12.59
C ALA A 121 -5.24 -8.51 -13.85
N ASP A 122 -5.53 -7.94 -15.00
CA ASP A 122 -5.05 -8.52 -16.26
C ASP A 122 -3.52 -8.50 -16.31
N THR A 123 -2.92 -9.68 -16.31
CA THR A 123 -1.45 -9.86 -16.38
C THR A 123 -0.98 -10.22 -17.78
N THR A 124 -1.89 -10.34 -18.74
CA THR A 124 -1.57 -10.67 -20.12
C THR A 124 -0.57 -9.66 -20.68
N GLN A 125 0.54 -10.13 -21.23
CA GLN A 125 1.62 -9.30 -21.78
C GLN A 125 2.27 -8.31 -20.79
N ARG A 126 2.08 -8.48 -19.47
CA ARG A 126 2.77 -7.67 -18.47
C ARG A 126 4.26 -8.01 -18.46
N SER A 127 5.12 -7.02 -18.68
CA SER A 127 6.56 -7.21 -18.80
C SER A 127 7.20 -7.65 -17.48
N LEU A 128 8.19 -8.56 -17.56
CA LEU A 128 9.05 -8.95 -16.44
C LEU A 128 9.89 -7.79 -15.88
N ILE A 129 10.02 -6.68 -16.63
CA ILE A 129 10.64 -5.41 -16.16
C ILE A 129 9.98 -4.92 -14.86
N PHE A 130 8.73 -5.32 -14.61
CA PHE A 130 8.04 -5.06 -13.34
C PHE A 130 8.84 -5.51 -12.12
N PHE A 131 9.61 -6.60 -12.22
CA PHE A 131 10.40 -7.17 -11.12
C PHE A 131 11.83 -6.64 -11.04
N VAL A 132 12.34 -5.98 -12.06
CA VAL A 132 13.73 -5.52 -12.14
C VAL A 132 14.19 -4.73 -10.90
N PRO A 133 13.41 -3.75 -10.37
CA PRO A 133 13.86 -2.95 -9.23
C PRO A 133 14.13 -3.75 -7.95
N VAL A 134 13.52 -4.93 -7.82
CA VAL A 134 13.66 -5.78 -6.63
C VAL A 134 14.41 -7.08 -6.94
N GLY A 135 14.20 -7.62 -8.13
CA GLY A 135 14.78 -8.88 -8.55
C GLY A 135 16.30 -8.83 -8.71
N ILE A 136 16.83 -7.73 -9.27
CA ILE A 136 18.29 -7.57 -9.42
C ILE A 136 18.98 -7.46 -8.05
N PRO A 137 18.57 -6.58 -7.12
CA PRO A 137 19.16 -6.54 -5.78
C PRO A 137 19.06 -7.87 -5.04
N PHE A 138 17.91 -8.56 -5.16
CA PHE A 138 17.75 -9.88 -4.57
C PHE A 138 18.76 -10.89 -5.12
N ALA A 139 18.88 -11.02 -6.45
CA ALA A 139 19.82 -11.95 -7.08
C ALA A 139 21.26 -11.66 -6.69
N LEU A 140 21.65 -10.37 -6.63
CA LEU A 140 22.98 -9.96 -6.23
C LEU A 140 23.26 -10.33 -4.76
N CYS A 141 22.36 -10.01 -3.84
CA CYS A 141 22.52 -10.35 -2.43
C CYS A 141 22.53 -11.87 -2.20
N ALA A 142 21.69 -12.63 -2.90
CA ALA A 142 21.68 -14.08 -2.83
C ALA A 142 23.00 -14.70 -3.32
N LEU A 143 23.53 -14.19 -4.45
CA LEU A 143 24.81 -14.65 -4.98
C LEU A 143 25.97 -14.34 -4.01
N LEU A 144 26.01 -13.12 -3.48
CA LEU A 144 27.04 -12.74 -2.50
C LEU A 144 26.93 -13.56 -1.22
N SER A 145 25.73 -13.84 -0.74
CA SER A 145 25.51 -14.74 0.42
C SER A 145 26.01 -16.14 0.14
N LEU A 146 25.76 -16.68 -1.05
CA LEU A 146 26.25 -18.01 -1.44
C LEU A 146 27.77 -18.08 -1.50
N VAL A 147 28.39 -17.08 -2.13
CA VAL A 147 29.87 -17.01 -2.22
C VAL A 147 30.48 -16.84 -0.82
N SER A 148 29.85 -16.08 0.07
CA SER A 148 30.39 -15.85 1.41
C SER A 148 30.44 -17.11 2.27
N VAL A 149 29.58 -18.10 2.03
CA VAL A 149 29.62 -19.40 2.74
C VAL A 149 30.96 -20.09 2.57
N THR A 150 31.55 -19.98 1.37
CA THR A 150 32.80 -20.66 1.02
C THR A 150 34.04 -19.80 1.25
N VAL A 151 33.98 -18.49 0.99
CA VAL A 151 35.14 -17.59 1.00
C VAL A 151 35.28 -16.83 2.32
N LEU A 152 34.18 -16.35 2.89
CA LEU A 152 34.17 -15.49 4.08
C LEU A 152 33.00 -15.84 5.01
N PRO A 153 33.05 -16.99 5.71
CA PRO A 153 31.91 -17.48 6.51
C PRO A 153 31.44 -16.50 7.60
N ALA A 154 32.34 -15.66 8.11
CA ALA A 154 32.00 -14.61 9.07
C ALA A 154 31.04 -13.53 8.50
N MET A 155 31.02 -13.32 7.20
CA MET A 155 30.13 -12.34 6.53
C MET A 155 28.79 -12.93 6.10
N THR A 156 28.64 -14.24 6.14
CA THR A 156 27.42 -14.93 5.64
C THR A 156 26.16 -14.44 6.35
N VAL A 157 26.20 -14.31 7.66
CA VAL A 157 25.02 -13.84 8.44
C VAL A 157 24.67 -12.41 8.10
N THR A 158 25.69 -11.55 7.90
CA THR A 158 25.47 -10.13 7.55
C THR A 158 24.82 -9.99 6.17
N LEU A 159 25.21 -10.82 5.21
CA LEU A 159 24.68 -10.83 3.85
C LEU A 159 23.30 -11.51 3.76
N LEU A 160 23.01 -12.44 4.66
CA LEU A 160 21.70 -13.11 4.70
C LEU A 160 20.56 -12.14 5.04
N VAL A 161 20.82 -11.13 5.89
CA VAL A 161 19.81 -10.15 6.28
C VAL A 161 19.24 -9.37 5.08
N PRO A 162 20.06 -8.71 4.24
CA PRO A 162 19.55 -8.03 3.05
C PRO A 162 18.95 -9.02 2.04
N THR A 163 19.45 -10.24 1.94
CA THR A 163 18.88 -11.27 1.07
C THR A 163 17.44 -11.59 1.47
N VAL A 164 17.17 -11.83 2.76
CA VAL A 164 15.82 -12.07 3.27
C VAL A 164 14.94 -10.84 3.07
N PHE A 165 15.47 -9.64 3.31
CA PHE A 165 14.73 -8.39 3.09
C PHE A 165 14.28 -8.25 1.63
N PHE A 166 15.17 -8.41 0.66
CA PHE A 166 14.82 -8.33 -0.75
C PHE A 166 13.94 -9.49 -1.21
N PHE A 167 14.06 -10.67 -0.59
CA PHE A 167 13.13 -11.78 -0.85
C PHE A 167 11.70 -11.43 -0.44
N VAL A 168 11.52 -10.83 0.73
CA VAL A 168 10.19 -10.37 1.19
C VAL A 168 9.61 -9.30 0.24
N LEU A 169 10.44 -8.36 -0.20
CA LEU A 169 10.01 -7.37 -1.20
C LEU A 169 9.67 -8.00 -2.55
N LEU A 170 10.42 -9.03 -2.96
CA LEU A 170 10.13 -9.77 -4.19
C LEU A 170 8.79 -10.50 -4.10
N CYS A 171 8.50 -11.14 -2.96
CA CYS A 171 7.19 -11.74 -2.71
C CYS A 171 6.06 -10.69 -2.80
N GLY A 172 6.30 -9.49 -2.24
CA GLY A 172 5.39 -8.34 -2.39
C GLY A 172 5.19 -7.94 -3.86
N ALA A 173 6.27 -7.86 -4.62
CA ALA A 173 6.21 -7.53 -6.06
C ALA A 173 5.44 -8.59 -6.87
N VAL A 174 5.61 -9.89 -6.55
CA VAL A 174 4.85 -10.98 -7.19
C VAL A 174 3.35 -10.86 -6.88
N MET A 175 2.99 -10.55 -5.64
CA MET A 175 1.61 -10.28 -5.29
C MET A 175 1.05 -9.05 -6.01
N GLY A 176 1.85 -7.99 -6.13
CA GLY A 176 1.50 -6.78 -6.88
C GLY A 176 1.28 -7.05 -8.36
N TYR A 177 2.11 -7.90 -8.95
CA TYR A 177 2.01 -8.28 -10.35
C TYR A 177 0.62 -8.81 -10.74
N THR A 178 -0.03 -9.55 -9.85
CA THR A 178 -1.36 -10.15 -10.08
C THR A 178 -2.52 -9.31 -9.57
N ARG A 179 -2.27 -8.29 -8.75
CA ARG A 179 -3.33 -7.56 -8.04
C ARG A 179 -3.39 -6.07 -8.37
N GLU A 180 -2.31 -5.50 -8.87
CA GLU A 180 -2.23 -4.08 -9.19
C GLU A 180 -3.04 -3.78 -10.45
N GLY A 181 -3.99 -2.86 -10.35
CA GLY A 181 -4.87 -2.49 -11.46
C GLY A 181 -5.75 -1.29 -11.11
N ILE A 182 -6.46 -0.79 -12.10
CA ILE A 182 -7.44 0.28 -11.97
C ILE A 182 -8.75 -0.17 -12.61
N TRP A 183 -9.86 0.17 -12.00
CA TRP A 183 -11.19 -0.20 -12.49
C TRP A 183 -12.13 1.01 -12.39
N LEU A 184 -12.92 1.18 -13.41
CA LEU A 184 -14.06 2.09 -13.45
C LEU A 184 -15.34 1.26 -13.34
N ARG A 185 -16.12 1.50 -12.28
CA ARG A 185 -17.41 0.85 -12.07
C ARG A 185 -18.41 1.86 -11.52
N GLU A 186 -19.60 1.88 -12.10
CA GLU A 186 -20.71 2.72 -11.62
C GLU A 186 -20.32 4.20 -11.42
N GLY A 187 -19.48 4.73 -12.33
CA GLY A 187 -18.99 6.09 -12.21
C GLY A 187 -17.99 6.33 -11.09
N LYS A 188 -17.37 5.29 -10.55
CA LYS A 188 -16.37 5.40 -9.48
C LYS A 188 -15.06 4.76 -9.90
N VAL A 189 -13.97 5.49 -9.66
CA VAL A 189 -12.61 5.00 -9.95
C VAL A 189 -12.07 4.29 -8.72
N THR A 190 -11.66 3.06 -8.90
CA THR A 190 -11.03 2.26 -7.85
C THR A 190 -9.71 1.70 -8.35
N LEU A 191 -8.73 1.60 -7.48
CA LEU A 191 -7.43 1.05 -7.84
C LEU A 191 -6.85 0.18 -6.74
N ARG A 192 -6.04 -0.79 -7.13
CA ARG A 192 -5.19 -1.56 -6.22
C ARG A 192 -3.74 -1.31 -6.56
N ARG A 193 -2.95 -1.07 -5.53
CA ARG A 193 -1.51 -0.87 -5.63
C ARG A 193 -0.81 -1.69 -4.55
N GLN A 194 0.28 -2.34 -4.94
CA GLN A 194 1.17 -2.99 -3.98
C GLN A 194 2.36 -2.08 -3.67
N GLU A 195 2.59 -1.83 -2.40
CA GLU A 195 3.74 -1.07 -1.92
C GLU A 195 4.48 -1.88 -0.86
N GLY A 196 5.62 -2.48 -1.26
CA GLY A 196 6.31 -3.45 -0.43
C GLY A 196 5.40 -4.63 -0.08
N VAL A 197 5.11 -4.81 1.21
CA VAL A 197 4.24 -5.87 1.72
C VAL A 197 2.77 -5.44 1.90
N TYR A 198 2.47 -4.15 1.68
CA TYR A 198 1.13 -3.59 1.84
C TYR A 198 0.37 -3.59 0.52
N LEU A 199 -0.86 -4.07 0.53
CA LEU A 199 -1.80 -3.89 -0.55
C LEU A 199 -2.71 -2.72 -0.20
N HIS A 200 -2.69 -1.69 -1.02
CA HIS A 200 -3.55 -0.52 -0.93
C HIS A 200 -4.76 -0.71 -1.86
N CYS A 201 -5.94 -0.69 -1.29
CA CYS A 201 -7.20 -0.66 -2.03
C CYS A 201 -7.75 0.76 -1.93
N ILE A 202 -7.63 1.52 -3.01
CA ILE A 202 -7.92 2.95 -3.03
C ILE A 202 -9.21 3.19 -3.79
N CYS A 203 -10.12 3.92 -3.15
CA CYS A 203 -11.40 4.33 -3.69
C CYS A 203 -11.36 5.84 -3.88
N VAL A 204 -11.52 6.32 -5.11
CA VAL A 204 -11.45 7.74 -5.47
C VAL A 204 -12.87 8.29 -5.56
N PHE A 205 -13.10 9.45 -4.97
CA PHE A 205 -14.40 10.10 -4.93
C PHE A 205 -14.48 11.33 -5.85
N HIS A 206 -13.45 12.17 -5.82
CA HIS A 206 -13.48 13.45 -6.55
C HIS A 206 -12.71 13.43 -7.86
N PRO A 207 -13.24 14.08 -8.89
CA PRO A 207 -12.55 14.28 -10.16
C PRO A 207 -11.37 15.26 -10.07
N ASP A 208 -11.22 16.01 -8.97
CA ASP A 208 -10.15 17.00 -8.75
C ASP A 208 -8.78 16.32 -8.64
N LEU A 209 -8.41 15.58 -9.67
CA LEU A 209 -7.12 14.91 -9.78
C LEU A 209 -6.52 15.15 -11.17
N CYS A 210 -5.20 15.28 -11.21
CA CYS A 210 -4.46 15.31 -12.46
C CYS A 210 -4.02 13.91 -12.82
N LEU A 211 -4.21 13.53 -14.08
CA LEU A 211 -3.75 12.26 -14.62
C LEU A 211 -2.49 12.45 -15.44
N MET A 212 -1.47 11.63 -15.17
CA MET A 212 -0.27 11.55 -15.99
C MET A 212 -0.10 10.12 -16.49
N GLY A 213 -0.19 9.95 -17.82
CA GLY A 213 0.14 8.70 -18.49
C GLY A 213 1.62 8.66 -18.89
N PHE A 214 2.31 7.55 -18.63
CA PHE A 214 3.66 7.31 -19.14
C PHE A 214 3.70 5.97 -19.84
N GLN A 215 4.13 5.97 -21.10
CA GLN A 215 4.23 4.78 -21.91
C GLN A 215 5.64 4.66 -22.49
N SER A 216 6.37 3.61 -22.12
CA SER A 216 7.65 3.28 -22.74
C SER A 216 7.43 2.64 -24.12
N PRO A 217 8.42 2.65 -25.04
CA PRO A 217 8.29 2.01 -26.35
C PRO A 217 7.89 0.53 -26.26
N TRP A 218 8.44 -0.20 -25.30
CA TRP A 218 8.06 -1.60 -25.07
C TRP A 218 6.63 -1.77 -24.55
N ALA A 219 6.18 -0.87 -23.69
CA ALA A 219 4.80 -0.87 -23.21
C ALA A 219 3.81 -0.49 -24.31
N ALA A 220 4.21 0.39 -25.24
CA ALA A 220 3.41 0.77 -26.41
C ALA A 220 3.13 -0.44 -27.31
N ASN A 221 4.14 -1.27 -27.60
CA ASN A 221 4.00 -2.47 -28.42
C ASN A 221 2.98 -3.46 -27.86
N VAL A 222 2.84 -3.53 -26.54
CA VAL A 222 1.90 -4.42 -25.84
C VAL A 222 0.64 -3.69 -25.36
N ARG A 223 0.39 -2.46 -25.83
CA ARG A 223 -0.78 -1.63 -25.46
C ARG A 223 -0.97 -1.47 -23.96
N ARG A 224 0.11 -1.25 -23.20
CA ARG A 224 0.10 -0.99 -21.78
C ARG A 224 0.67 0.38 -21.45
N THR A 225 0.24 0.94 -20.33
CA THR A 225 0.69 2.24 -19.84
C THR A 225 0.85 2.22 -18.32
N ASN A 226 1.66 3.15 -17.82
CA ASN A 226 1.68 3.48 -16.39
C ASN A 226 0.83 4.72 -16.19
N LEU A 227 -0.08 4.68 -15.25
CA LEU A 227 -0.93 5.82 -14.90
C LEU A 227 -0.52 6.34 -13.52
N THR A 228 -0.38 7.65 -13.41
CA THR A 228 -0.13 8.33 -12.14
C THR A 228 -1.30 9.28 -11.88
N LEU A 229 -2.01 9.04 -10.79
CA LEU A 229 -3.04 9.93 -10.29
C LEU A 229 -2.38 10.90 -9.30
N ILE A 230 -2.56 12.19 -9.52
CA ILE A 230 -2.02 13.25 -8.67
C ILE A 230 -3.21 13.95 -8.02
N PHE A 231 -3.31 13.82 -6.71
CA PHE A 231 -4.34 14.44 -5.89
C PHE A 231 -3.89 15.82 -5.37
N PRO A 232 -4.82 16.66 -4.92
CA PRO A 232 -4.50 17.85 -4.15
C PRO A 232 -3.50 17.54 -3.03
N GLY A 233 -2.54 18.45 -2.78
CA GLY A 233 -1.46 18.19 -1.82
C GLY A 233 -0.30 17.35 -2.37
N GLN A 234 -0.22 17.18 -3.70
CA GLN A 234 0.85 16.45 -4.42
C GLN A 234 0.98 14.96 -4.08
N VAL A 235 -0.04 14.36 -3.51
CA VAL A 235 -0.06 12.91 -3.31
C VAL A 235 -0.13 12.21 -4.67
N ARG A 236 0.85 11.35 -4.94
CA ARG A 236 0.98 10.66 -6.23
C ARG A 236 0.72 9.16 -6.06
N LEU A 237 -0.31 8.66 -6.73
CA LEU A 237 -0.64 7.25 -6.76
C LEU A 237 -0.30 6.68 -8.14
N LYS A 238 0.73 5.87 -8.21
CA LYS A 238 1.18 5.26 -9.45
C LYS A 238 0.67 3.83 -9.56
N VAL A 239 -0.02 3.53 -10.66
CA VAL A 239 -0.41 2.18 -11.06
C VAL A 239 0.40 1.78 -12.28
N ARG A 240 1.02 0.60 -12.22
CA ARG A 240 2.00 0.18 -13.22
C ARG A 240 1.43 -0.84 -14.19
N SER A 241 1.81 -0.69 -15.47
CA SER A 241 1.54 -1.68 -16.52
C SER A 241 0.08 -2.12 -16.58
N ILE A 242 -0.84 -1.15 -16.70
CA ILE A 242 -2.28 -1.38 -16.92
C ILE A 242 -2.60 -1.41 -18.41
N PRO A 243 -3.66 -2.12 -18.84
CA PRO A 243 -4.14 -2.08 -20.21
C PRO A 243 -4.50 -0.66 -20.63
N LEU A 244 -4.10 -0.26 -21.84
CA LEU A 244 -4.37 1.08 -22.35
C LEU A 244 -5.88 1.36 -22.45
N ALA A 245 -6.69 0.34 -22.71
CA ALA A 245 -8.15 0.47 -22.75
C ALA A 245 -8.75 0.89 -21.41
N GLU A 246 -8.30 0.28 -20.30
CA GLU A 246 -8.72 0.63 -18.94
C GLU A 246 -8.27 2.04 -18.57
N ALA A 247 -7.02 2.40 -18.90
CA ALA A 247 -6.50 3.74 -18.68
C ALA A 247 -7.32 4.80 -19.41
N ASN A 248 -7.63 4.58 -20.70
CA ASN A 248 -8.42 5.49 -21.51
C ASN A 248 -9.87 5.59 -21.03
N ALA A 249 -10.45 4.53 -20.50
CA ALA A 249 -11.78 4.57 -19.90
C ALA A 249 -11.82 5.51 -18.68
N VAL A 250 -10.82 5.44 -17.83
CA VAL A 250 -10.70 6.34 -16.65
C VAL A 250 -10.47 7.79 -17.09
N VAL A 251 -9.60 8.02 -18.09
CA VAL A 251 -9.34 9.36 -18.61
C VAL A 251 -10.63 9.99 -19.14
N ARG A 252 -11.36 9.30 -20.02
CA ARG A 252 -12.62 9.79 -20.59
C ARG A 252 -13.67 10.07 -19.54
N PHE A 253 -13.77 9.20 -18.53
CA PHE A 253 -14.71 9.41 -17.43
C PHE A 253 -14.43 10.73 -16.69
N LEU A 254 -13.16 10.98 -16.34
CA LEU A 254 -12.77 12.19 -15.63
C LEU A 254 -12.90 13.46 -16.49
N GLU A 255 -12.71 13.36 -17.82
CA GLU A 255 -12.98 14.46 -18.75
C GLU A 255 -14.47 14.81 -18.82
N GLN A 256 -15.36 13.83 -18.75
CA GLN A 256 -16.82 14.03 -18.78
C GLN A 256 -17.36 14.68 -17.50
N GLU A 257 -16.77 14.37 -16.34
CA GLU A 257 -17.20 14.98 -15.07
C GLU A 257 -16.65 16.39 -14.84
N SER A 258 -15.64 16.82 -15.62
CA SER A 258 -15.07 18.18 -15.53
C SER A 258 -15.90 19.24 -16.30
N HIS A 259 -16.92 18.85 -17.01
CA HIS A 259 -17.87 19.70 -17.73
C HIS A 259 -19.24 19.70 -17.02
#